data_b4e0c980632e873a1693d6dafc4e5efa
#
_entry.id   b4e0c980632e873a1693d6dafc4e5efa
#
_cell.length_a   1.000
_cell.length_b   1.000
_cell.length_c   1.000
_cell.angle_alpha   90.00
_cell.angle_beta   90.00
_cell.angle_gamma   90.00
#
_symmetry.space_group_name_H-M   'P 1'
#
loop_
_entity.id
_entity.type
_entity.pdbx_description
1 polymer ?
#
loop_
_entity_poly.entity_id
_entity_poly.type
_entity_poly.pdbx_seq_one_letter_code
_entity_poly.pdbx_strand_id
1 'polypeptide(L)'
;MKNSKFAFTLIEVLISITLLSLVLMALYKSADILRNSNLHLFHYLEKSTNTLKGSRTLYMDLMHSDDNITINTEDKFHRLTINHTTHSIYGLAQSKVVWLVYKESNTLLRIEGGEFHIPLKSEERVEIDVISKNLELFKIYRSKKKTKVLAMIKTKGQEPQIFMTQNLPKKLVIKKDTNRTVGKKPINGGTPNGK
;
A
#
# COMPACT_ATOMS: atom_id res chain seq x y z
N MET A 1 -35.63 13.71 -74.59
CA MET A 1 -34.58 13.18 -73.69
C MET A 1 -34.99 11.81 -73.19
N LYS A 2 -34.26 10.75 -73.60
CA LYS A 2 -34.61 9.39 -73.27
C LYS A 2 -33.94 9.06 -71.92
N ASN A 3 -34.73 8.96 -70.81
CA ASN A 3 -34.24 8.55 -69.51
C ASN A 3 -33.93 7.06 -69.55
N SER A 4 -32.68 6.68 -69.68
CA SER A 4 -32.21 5.35 -69.49
C SER A 4 -32.33 4.98 -68.02
N LYS A 5 -33.28 4.14 -67.64
CA LYS A 5 -33.34 3.56 -66.30
C LYS A 5 -32.31 2.46 -66.22
N PHE A 6 -31.24 2.68 -65.49
CA PHE A 6 -30.25 1.62 -65.19
C PHE A 6 -30.95 0.64 -64.23
N ALA A 7 -31.21 -0.57 -64.70
CA ALA A 7 -31.70 -1.66 -63.87
C ALA A 7 -30.47 -2.38 -63.30
N PHE A 8 -30.42 -2.58 -61.97
CA PHE A 8 -29.38 -3.39 -61.32
C PHE A 8 -29.42 -4.81 -61.85
N THR A 9 -28.25 -5.34 -62.15
CA THR A 9 -28.13 -6.73 -62.56
C THR A 9 -28.11 -7.66 -61.32
N LEU A 10 -28.66 -8.87 -61.45
CA LEU A 10 -28.69 -9.86 -60.38
C LEU A 10 -27.27 -10.14 -59.81
N ILE A 11 -26.25 -10.14 -60.68
CA ILE A 11 -24.86 -10.38 -60.32
C ILE A 11 -24.29 -9.23 -59.45
N GLU A 12 -24.65 -8.00 -59.72
CA GLU A 12 -24.21 -6.81 -58.99
C GLU A 12 -24.77 -6.82 -57.55
N VAL A 13 -25.99 -7.25 -57.35
CA VAL A 13 -26.61 -7.44 -56.05
C VAL A 13 -25.89 -8.55 -55.28
N LEU A 14 -25.57 -9.67 -55.93
CA LEU A 14 -24.90 -10.83 -55.33
C LEU A 14 -23.50 -10.48 -54.88
N ILE A 15 -22.72 -9.73 -55.71
CA ILE A 15 -21.37 -9.24 -55.34
C ILE A 15 -21.47 -8.27 -54.18
N SER A 16 -22.43 -7.37 -54.18
CA SER A 16 -22.63 -6.41 -53.10
C SER A 16 -22.94 -7.03 -51.77
N ILE A 17 -23.77 -8.07 -51.72
CA ILE A 17 -24.09 -8.80 -50.50
C ILE A 17 -22.87 -9.60 -49.99
N THR A 18 -22.10 -10.23 -50.88
CA THR A 18 -20.89 -10.94 -50.49
C THR A 18 -19.81 -10.00 -49.91
N LEU A 19 -19.57 -8.86 -50.53
CA LEU A 19 -18.67 -7.84 -50.05
C LEU A 19 -19.14 -7.27 -48.72
N LEU A 20 -20.42 -6.97 -48.56
CA LEU A 20 -20.99 -6.50 -47.29
C LEU A 20 -20.78 -7.53 -46.20
N SER A 21 -21.02 -8.81 -46.46
CA SER A 21 -20.82 -9.89 -45.51
C SER A 21 -19.39 -10.01 -45.05
N LEU A 22 -18.41 -9.85 -45.97
CA LEU A 22 -16.98 -9.86 -45.64
C LEU A 22 -16.58 -8.67 -44.73
N VAL A 23 -17.09 -7.49 -45.06
CA VAL A 23 -16.85 -6.28 -44.23
C VAL A 23 -17.43 -6.46 -42.83
N LEU A 24 -18.65 -6.94 -42.72
CA LEU A 24 -19.30 -7.21 -41.42
C LEU A 24 -18.52 -8.24 -40.60
N MET A 25 -18.04 -9.31 -41.26
CA MET A 25 -17.19 -10.32 -40.59
C MET A 25 -15.87 -9.74 -40.09
N ALA A 26 -15.22 -8.88 -40.90
CA ALA A 26 -13.99 -8.20 -40.50
C ALA A 26 -14.21 -7.26 -39.32
N LEU A 27 -15.30 -6.48 -39.33
CA LEU A 27 -15.68 -5.59 -38.25
C LEU A 27 -15.98 -6.37 -36.97
N TYR A 28 -16.69 -7.48 -37.06
CA TYR A 28 -16.96 -8.35 -35.90
C TYR A 28 -15.70 -8.89 -35.28
N LYS A 29 -14.76 -9.43 -36.09
CA LYS A 29 -13.45 -9.89 -35.58
C LYS A 29 -12.64 -8.77 -34.95
N SER A 30 -12.64 -7.58 -35.55
CA SER A 30 -11.95 -6.42 -35.01
C SER A 30 -12.52 -6.01 -33.63
N ALA A 31 -13.85 -6.00 -33.49
CA ALA A 31 -14.52 -5.69 -32.24
C ALA A 31 -14.20 -6.74 -31.15
N ASP A 32 -14.14 -8.01 -31.52
CA ASP A 32 -13.79 -9.09 -30.55
C ASP A 32 -12.34 -8.98 -30.08
N ILE A 33 -11.39 -8.69 -30.98
CA ILE A 33 -9.99 -8.45 -30.62
C ILE A 33 -9.87 -7.27 -29.66
N LEU A 34 -10.56 -6.16 -29.94
CA LEU A 34 -10.55 -4.97 -29.07
C LEU A 34 -11.13 -5.28 -27.70
N ARG A 35 -12.24 -6.01 -27.65
CA ARG A 35 -12.86 -6.41 -26.36
C ARG A 35 -11.91 -7.26 -25.52
N ASN A 36 -11.29 -8.25 -26.11
CA ASN A 36 -10.34 -9.13 -25.41
C ASN A 36 -9.10 -8.35 -24.95
N SER A 37 -8.56 -7.47 -25.80
CA SER A 37 -7.44 -6.60 -25.44
C SER A 37 -7.77 -5.68 -24.26
N ASN A 38 -8.97 -5.08 -24.26
CA ASN A 38 -9.42 -4.22 -23.18
C ASN A 38 -9.57 -4.98 -21.86
N LEU A 39 -10.09 -6.22 -21.88
CA LEU A 39 -10.20 -7.06 -20.69
C LEU A 39 -8.81 -7.37 -20.11
N HIS A 40 -7.85 -7.75 -20.94
CA HIS A 40 -6.48 -8.00 -20.50
C HIS A 40 -5.84 -6.74 -19.91
N LEU A 41 -6.03 -5.59 -20.56
CA LEU A 41 -5.51 -4.32 -20.07
C LEU A 41 -6.14 -3.94 -18.72
N PHE A 42 -7.45 -4.11 -18.58
CA PHE A 42 -8.16 -3.84 -17.33
C PHE A 42 -7.63 -4.69 -16.18
N HIS A 43 -7.49 -6.00 -16.36
CA HIS A 43 -6.91 -6.89 -15.34
C HIS A 43 -5.46 -6.53 -15.00
N TYR A 44 -4.67 -6.15 -15.97
CA TYR A 44 -3.31 -5.69 -15.74
C TYR A 44 -3.25 -4.41 -14.91
N LEU A 45 -4.08 -3.42 -15.25
CA LEU A 45 -4.17 -2.15 -14.52
C LEU A 45 -4.69 -2.34 -13.09
N GLU A 46 -5.70 -3.15 -12.89
CA GLU A 46 -6.23 -3.48 -11.57
C GLU A 46 -5.15 -4.12 -10.68
N LYS A 47 -4.44 -5.10 -11.20
CA LYS A 47 -3.34 -5.78 -10.49
C LYS A 47 -2.22 -4.82 -10.16
N SER A 48 -1.82 -3.97 -11.11
CA SER A 48 -0.78 -2.95 -10.92
C SER A 48 -1.18 -1.92 -9.86
N THR A 49 -2.43 -1.44 -9.92
CA THR A 49 -2.96 -0.45 -8.97
C THR A 49 -2.98 -0.99 -7.54
N ASN A 50 -3.38 -2.26 -7.35
CA ASN A 50 -3.41 -2.88 -6.03
C ASN A 50 -2.00 -3.02 -5.44
N THR A 51 -1.02 -3.39 -6.26
CA THR A 51 0.38 -3.49 -5.82
C THR A 51 0.96 -2.12 -5.47
N LEU A 52 0.65 -1.08 -6.28
CA LEU A 52 1.06 0.30 -5.99
C LEU A 52 0.42 0.84 -4.70
N LYS A 53 -0.86 0.55 -4.45
CA LYS A 53 -1.53 0.90 -3.18
C LYS A 53 -0.81 0.27 -1.99
N GLY A 54 -0.47 -1.01 -2.07
CA GLY A 54 0.26 -1.72 -1.02
C GLY A 54 1.63 -1.09 -0.73
N SER A 55 2.41 -0.82 -1.76
CA SER A 55 3.72 -0.16 -1.60
C SER A 55 3.60 1.24 -1.04
N ARG A 56 2.59 2.02 -1.46
CA ARG A 56 2.31 3.34 -0.90
C ARG A 56 1.94 3.26 0.58
N THR A 57 1.10 2.31 0.97
CA THR A 57 0.72 2.10 2.37
C THR A 57 1.94 1.76 3.22
N LEU A 58 2.80 0.83 2.75
CA LEU A 58 4.04 0.50 3.45
C LEU A 58 4.98 1.70 3.57
N TYR A 59 5.10 2.50 2.51
CA TYR A 59 5.87 3.73 2.54
C TYR A 59 5.35 4.71 3.59
N MET A 60 4.03 4.91 3.66
CA MET A 60 3.39 5.80 4.63
C MET A 60 3.55 5.28 6.06
N ASP A 61 3.37 3.97 6.30
CA ASP A 61 3.59 3.36 7.61
C ASP A 61 5.02 3.60 8.10
N LEU A 62 6.02 3.46 7.21
CA LEU A 62 7.42 3.70 7.52
C LEU A 62 7.74 5.18 7.76
N MET A 63 7.18 6.08 6.94
CA MET A 63 7.43 7.53 7.05
C MET A 63 6.82 8.14 8.32
N HIS A 64 5.69 7.61 8.78
CA HIS A 64 4.99 8.08 9.98
C HIS A 64 5.31 7.26 11.24
N SER A 65 6.26 6.32 11.13
CA SER A 65 6.72 5.53 12.27
C SER A 65 7.68 6.32 13.14
N ASP A 66 7.67 6.00 14.43
CA ASP A 66 8.79 6.32 15.29
C ASP A 66 9.97 5.37 14.98
N ASP A 67 11.09 5.55 15.70
CA ASP A 67 12.31 4.75 15.48
C ASP A 67 12.19 3.28 15.95
N ASN A 68 11.03 2.87 16.48
CA ASN A 68 10.78 1.57 17.07
C ASN A 68 10.29 0.55 16.03
N ILE A 69 11.16 0.25 15.07
CA ILE A 69 10.94 -0.71 13.99
C ILE A 69 11.77 -1.96 14.24
N THR A 70 11.14 -3.13 14.20
CA THR A 70 11.79 -4.44 14.28
C THR A 70 11.63 -5.19 12.96
N ILE A 71 12.72 -5.74 12.46
CA ILE A 71 12.74 -6.53 11.24
C ILE A 71 13.24 -7.93 11.59
N ASN A 72 12.38 -8.93 11.42
CA ASN A 72 12.76 -10.34 11.54
C ASN A 72 13.05 -10.84 10.12
N THR A 73 14.31 -11.24 9.91
CA THR A 73 14.78 -11.76 8.63
C THR A 73 14.50 -13.25 8.54
N GLU A 74 13.68 -13.63 7.60
CA GLU A 74 13.47 -15.00 7.20
C GLU A 74 13.83 -15.09 5.71
N ASP A 75 14.16 -16.25 5.19
CA ASP A 75 14.69 -16.50 3.84
C ASP A 75 14.18 -15.51 2.75
N LYS A 76 13.01 -15.77 2.15
CA LYS A 76 12.41 -14.90 1.10
C LYS A 76 11.49 -13.82 1.65
N PHE A 77 10.99 -14.02 2.86
CA PHE A 77 9.95 -13.19 3.45
C PHE A 77 10.39 -12.65 4.80
N HIS A 78 10.57 -11.35 4.88
CA HIS A 78 10.83 -10.67 6.14
C HIS A 78 9.51 -10.32 6.83
N ARG A 79 9.54 -10.23 8.16
CA ARG A 79 8.45 -9.65 8.94
C ARG A 79 8.91 -8.28 9.45
N LEU A 80 8.09 -7.27 9.17
CA LEU A 80 8.30 -5.92 9.66
C LEU A 80 7.29 -5.62 10.76
N THR A 81 7.76 -5.20 11.92
CA THR A 81 6.92 -4.70 13.02
C THR A 81 7.25 -3.25 13.28
N ILE A 82 6.25 -2.40 13.18
CA ILE A 82 6.29 -0.98 13.52
C ILE A 82 5.44 -0.83 14.79
N ASN A 83 6.09 -0.57 15.92
CA ASN A 83 5.36 -0.53 17.20
C ASN A 83 4.48 0.70 17.33
N HIS A 84 4.87 1.84 16.69
CA HIS A 84 4.10 3.06 16.72
C HIS A 84 4.19 3.76 15.38
N THR A 85 3.03 3.99 14.77
CA THR A 85 2.87 4.85 13.60
C THR A 85 1.64 5.73 13.77
N THR A 86 1.70 6.95 13.24
CA THR A 86 0.55 7.85 13.17
C THR A 86 -0.24 7.68 11.86
N HIS A 87 0.26 6.85 10.94
CA HIS A 87 -0.47 6.45 9.75
C HIS A 87 -1.39 5.27 10.08
N SER A 88 -2.68 5.52 10.09
CA SER A 88 -3.72 4.52 10.30
C SER A 88 -4.71 4.52 9.16
N ILE A 89 -5.04 3.33 8.62
CA ILE A 89 -6.13 3.17 7.63
C ILE A 89 -7.49 3.22 8.34
N TYR A 90 -7.53 2.82 9.61
CA TYR A 90 -8.76 2.69 10.40
C TYR A 90 -8.99 3.85 11.37
N GLY A 91 -8.23 4.94 11.23
CA GLY A 91 -8.43 6.17 12.01
C GLY A 91 -7.94 6.11 13.45
N LEU A 92 -7.02 5.21 13.78
CA LEU A 92 -6.38 5.17 15.09
C LEU A 92 -5.39 6.34 15.21
N ALA A 93 -5.41 7.05 16.33
CA ALA A 93 -4.49 8.16 16.58
C ALA A 93 -3.02 7.68 16.61
N GLN A 94 -2.80 6.47 17.08
CA GLN A 94 -1.54 5.77 17.08
C GLN A 94 -1.82 4.28 16.97
N SER A 95 -1.11 3.61 16.06
CA SER A 95 -1.29 2.17 15.83
C SER A 95 0.03 1.42 15.81
N LYS A 96 -0.04 0.15 16.18
CA LYS A 96 0.98 -0.85 15.90
C LYS A 96 0.64 -1.49 14.57
N VAL A 97 1.62 -1.63 13.68
CA VAL A 97 1.44 -2.24 12.37
C VAL A 97 2.46 -3.37 12.17
N VAL A 98 1.96 -4.51 11.71
CA VAL A 98 2.82 -5.65 11.36
C VAL A 98 2.58 -6.04 9.90
N TRP A 99 3.67 -6.07 9.15
CA TRP A 99 3.69 -6.58 7.78
C TRP A 99 4.32 -7.97 7.79
N LEU A 100 3.58 -8.95 7.34
CA LEU A 100 4.06 -10.34 7.28
C LEU A 100 3.51 -11.07 6.06
N VAL A 101 4.15 -12.17 5.69
CA VAL A 101 3.68 -13.04 4.61
C VAL A 101 3.12 -14.32 5.20
N TYR A 102 1.87 -14.60 4.84
CA TYR A 102 1.25 -15.89 5.12
C TYR A 102 1.79 -16.92 4.13
N LYS A 103 2.64 -17.82 4.62
CA LYS A 103 3.49 -18.69 3.80
C LYS A 103 2.72 -19.72 2.97
N GLU A 104 1.59 -20.22 3.47
CA GLU A 104 0.78 -21.23 2.76
C GLU A 104 0.24 -20.72 1.42
N SER A 105 -0.15 -19.45 1.36
CA SER A 105 -0.71 -18.82 0.16
C SER A 105 0.21 -17.75 -0.46
N ASN A 106 1.41 -17.55 0.08
CA ASN A 106 2.32 -16.47 -0.32
C ASN A 106 1.60 -15.10 -0.39
N THR A 107 0.83 -14.80 0.64
CA THR A 107 0.00 -13.61 0.71
C THR A 107 0.60 -12.60 1.68
N LEU A 108 0.85 -11.37 1.20
CA LEU A 108 1.31 -10.26 2.03
C LEU A 108 0.12 -9.68 2.80
N LEU A 109 0.23 -9.69 4.10
CA LEU A 109 -0.75 -9.17 5.02
C LEU A 109 -0.20 -7.96 5.76
N ARG A 110 -1.07 -6.99 6.01
CA ARG A 110 -0.86 -5.88 6.92
C ARG A 110 -1.84 -6.02 8.08
N ILE A 111 -1.33 -6.05 9.29
CA ILE A 111 -2.13 -6.15 10.51
C ILE A 111 -1.99 -4.84 11.26
N GLU A 112 -3.10 -4.20 11.59
CA GLU A 112 -3.14 -2.94 12.31
C GLU A 112 -4.01 -3.07 13.57
N GLY A 113 -3.56 -2.47 14.67
CA GLY A 113 -4.28 -2.45 15.94
C GLY A 113 -3.63 -1.51 16.94
N GLY A 114 -4.19 -1.41 18.15
CA GLY A 114 -3.57 -0.66 19.25
C GLY A 114 -2.32 -1.39 19.76
N GLU A 115 -2.53 -2.38 20.60
CA GLU A 115 -1.49 -3.28 21.09
C GLU A 115 -1.91 -4.72 20.82
N PHE A 116 -1.02 -5.49 20.21
CA PHE A 116 -1.23 -6.90 19.92
C PHE A 116 0.11 -7.64 19.76
N HIS A 117 0.06 -8.97 19.76
CA HIS A 117 1.23 -9.84 19.63
C HIS A 117 1.05 -10.81 18.46
N ILE A 118 2.15 -11.29 17.91
CA ILE A 118 2.12 -12.36 16.91
C ILE A 118 2.77 -13.61 17.54
N PRO A 119 2.06 -14.75 17.62
CA PRO A 119 0.72 -15.03 17.06
C PRO A 119 -0.42 -14.31 17.80
N LEU A 120 -1.48 -13.97 17.04
CA LEU A 120 -2.65 -13.26 17.57
C LEU A 120 -3.40 -14.12 18.58
N LYS A 121 -3.85 -13.47 19.66
CA LYS A 121 -4.77 -14.07 20.65
C LYS A 121 -6.20 -13.68 20.33
N SER A 122 -7.15 -14.51 20.74
CA SER A 122 -8.58 -14.32 20.43
C SER A 122 -9.17 -13.00 20.98
N GLU A 123 -8.54 -12.39 21.97
CA GLU A 123 -8.99 -11.16 22.62
C GLU A 123 -8.43 -9.90 21.97
N GLU A 124 -7.42 -10.03 21.10
CA GLU A 124 -6.76 -8.88 20.47
C GLU A 124 -7.59 -8.34 19.31
N ARG A 125 -7.92 -7.06 19.37
CA ARG A 125 -8.67 -6.35 18.32
C ARG A 125 -7.70 -5.82 17.30
N VAL A 126 -7.71 -6.43 16.12
CA VAL A 126 -6.85 -6.05 14.99
C VAL A 126 -7.64 -6.09 13.69
N GLU A 127 -7.24 -5.25 12.75
CA GLU A 127 -7.70 -5.29 11.36
C GLU A 127 -6.63 -5.92 10.49
N ILE A 128 -7.03 -6.79 9.58
CA ILE A 128 -6.12 -7.55 8.72
C ILE A 128 -6.43 -7.22 7.26
N ASP A 129 -5.49 -6.58 6.59
CA ASP A 129 -5.58 -6.23 5.18
C ASP A 129 -4.79 -7.22 4.33
N VAL A 130 -5.42 -7.74 3.29
CA VAL A 130 -4.73 -8.49 2.24
C VAL A 130 -4.16 -7.52 1.21
N ILE A 131 -2.84 -7.37 1.21
CA ILE A 131 -2.15 -6.40 0.35
C ILE A 131 -1.85 -6.98 -1.03
N SER A 132 -1.27 -8.18 -1.08
CA SER A 132 -0.91 -8.81 -2.34
C SER A 132 -0.91 -10.33 -2.20
N LYS A 133 -1.39 -11.02 -3.24
CA LYS A 133 -1.34 -12.49 -3.36
C LYS A 133 -0.21 -12.90 -4.31
N ASN A 134 0.20 -14.16 -4.23
CA ASN A 134 1.27 -14.74 -5.07
C ASN A 134 2.60 -13.97 -4.98
N LEU A 135 2.99 -13.65 -3.77
CA LEU A 135 4.24 -12.93 -3.49
C LEU A 135 5.45 -13.85 -3.72
N GLU A 136 6.47 -13.36 -4.40
CA GLU A 136 7.74 -14.05 -4.61
C GLU A 136 8.82 -13.59 -3.62
N LEU A 137 8.75 -12.30 -3.22
CA LEU A 137 9.75 -11.68 -2.37
C LEU A 137 9.14 -10.55 -1.54
N PHE A 138 9.46 -10.52 -0.25
CA PHE A 138 9.24 -9.40 0.64
C PHE A 138 10.46 -9.23 1.52
N LYS A 139 11.28 -8.22 1.23
CA LYS A 139 12.50 -7.95 1.98
C LYS A 139 12.56 -6.51 2.44
N ILE A 140 12.94 -6.35 3.69
CA ILE A 140 13.12 -5.04 4.33
C ILE A 140 14.53 -5.01 4.89
N TYR A 141 15.25 -3.93 4.60
CA TYR A 141 16.59 -3.70 5.11
C TYR A 141 16.66 -2.36 5.82
N ARG A 142 17.34 -2.31 6.93
CA ARG A 142 17.57 -1.10 7.67
C ARG A 142 19.06 -0.76 7.69
N SER A 143 19.40 0.51 7.46
CA SER A 143 20.79 0.97 7.52
C SER A 143 21.37 0.84 8.94
N LYS A 144 22.69 0.70 9.04
CA LYS A 144 23.40 0.66 10.34
C LYS A 144 23.09 1.87 11.21
N LYS A 145 22.96 3.06 10.60
CA LYS A 145 22.60 4.31 11.29
C LYS A 145 21.11 4.44 11.62
N LYS A 146 20.30 3.41 11.28
CA LYS A 146 18.85 3.36 11.49
C LYS A 146 18.03 4.47 10.84
N THR A 147 18.61 5.29 9.99
CA THR A 147 17.96 6.45 9.35
C THR A 147 17.33 6.14 8.01
N LYS A 148 17.59 4.96 7.44
CA LYS A 148 17.09 4.56 6.12
C LYS A 148 16.53 3.15 6.18
N VAL A 149 15.41 2.95 5.50
CA VAL A 149 14.80 1.63 5.31
C VAL A 149 14.58 1.43 3.82
N LEU A 150 15.08 0.31 3.29
CA LEU A 150 14.85 -0.16 1.93
C LEU A 150 13.82 -1.27 1.97
N ALA A 151 12.75 -1.13 1.18
CA ALA A 151 11.72 -2.14 1.01
C ALA A 151 11.74 -2.70 -0.41
N MET A 152 11.60 -4.00 -0.54
CA MET A 152 11.52 -4.73 -1.80
C MET A 152 10.32 -5.66 -1.78
N ILE A 153 9.41 -5.48 -2.74
CA ILE A 153 8.20 -6.29 -2.90
C ILE A 153 8.19 -6.83 -4.33
N LYS A 154 8.09 -8.15 -4.49
CA LYS A 154 7.94 -8.79 -5.79
C LYS A 154 6.77 -9.75 -5.81
N THR A 155 5.81 -9.49 -6.66
CA THR A 155 4.66 -10.36 -6.93
C THR A 155 4.89 -11.13 -8.22
N LYS A 156 4.41 -12.36 -8.30
CA LYS A 156 4.56 -13.22 -9.47
C LYS A 156 4.04 -12.55 -10.74
N GLY A 157 4.89 -12.50 -11.76
CA GLY A 157 4.57 -11.88 -13.05
C GLY A 157 4.48 -10.36 -13.03
N GLN A 158 5.12 -9.69 -12.05
CA GLN A 158 5.27 -8.23 -12.01
C GLN A 158 6.73 -7.86 -11.76
N GLU A 159 7.09 -6.65 -12.18
CA GLU A 159 8.40 -6.07 -11.85
C GLU A 159 8.52 -5.82 -10.35
N PRO A 160 9.72 -6.03 -9.77
CA PRO A 160 9.94 -5.75 -8.35
C PRO A 160 9.75 -4.26 -8.05
N GLN A 161 9.02 -3.98 -7.00
CA GLN A 161 8.89 -2.63 -6.46
C GLN A 161 9.93 -2.44 -5.38
N ILE A 162 10.76 -1.42 -5.55
CA ILE A 162 11.85 -1.09 -4.63
C ILE A 162 11.73 0.38 -4.28
N PHE A 163 11.68 0.68 -3.00
CA PHE A 163 11.72 2.06 -2.53
C PHE A 163 12.53 2.18 -1.25
N MET A 164 13.02 3.37 -0.98
CA MET A 164 13.79 3.69 0.21
C MET A 164 13.16 4.88 0.92
N THR A 165 12.91 4.72 2.21
CA THR A 165 12.56 5.82 3.12
C THR A 165 13.82 6.34 3.79
N GLN A 166 13.89 7.65 3.99
CA GLN A 166 14.99 8.33 4.66
C GLN A 166 14.45 9.31 5.70
N ASN A 167 15.23 9.57 6.76
CA ASN A 167 14.86 10.46 7.86
C ASN A 167 13.61 9.99 8.63
N LEU A 168 13.63 8.74 9.10
CA LEU A 168 12.64 8.29 10.06
C LEU A 168 12.65 9.23 11.28
N PRO A 169 11.48 9.72 11.72
CA PRO A 169 11.41 10.66 12.84
C PRO A 169 12.03 10.03 14.09
N LYS A 170 12.99 10.72 14.69
CA LYS A 170 13.52 10.33 15.99
C LYS A 170 12.48 10.64 17.05
N LYS A 171 12.24 9.72 17.97
CA LYS A 171 11.46 9.95 19.16
C LYS A 171 12.01 11.18 19.88
N LEU A 172 11.23 12.25 19.96
CA LEU A 172 11.59 13.41 20.79
C LEU A 172 11.64 12.93 22.23
N VAL A 173 12.85 12.72 22.75
CA VAL A 173 13.06 12.51 24.18
C VAL A 173 12.82 13.87 24.84
N ILE A 174 11.59 14.10 25.28
CA ILE A 174 11.29 15.21 26.17
C ILE A 174 12.08 14.92 27.44
N LYS A 175 13.25 15.55 27.59
CA LYS A 175 13.95 15.60 28.87
C LYS A 175 12.99 16.30 29.83
N LYS A 176 12.40 15.55 30.75
CA LYS A 176 11.78 16.13 31.94
C LYS A 176 12.89 16.87 32.66
N ASP A 177 12.91 18.18 32.54
CA ASP A 177 13.74 19.03 33.41
C ASP A 177 13.22 18.86 34.85
N THR A 178 13.89 17.97 35.58
CA THR A 178 13.61 17.66 37.01
C THR A 178 14.26 18.68 37.94
N ASN A 179 14.49 19.91 37.49
CA ASN A 179 15.07 20.96 38.32
C ASN A 179 14.17 22.22 38.32
N ARG A 180 12.95 22.07 38.87
CA ARG A 180 12.29 23.19 39.54
C ARG A 180 12.32 22.94 41.04
N THR A 181 13.46 23.15 41.64
CA THR A 181 13.53 23.47 43.08
C THR A 181 12.81 24.78 43.27
N VAL A 182 11.58 24.69 43.72
CA VAL A 182 10.83 25.84 44.26
C VAL A 182 11.60 26.26 45.52
N GLY A 183 12.43 27.27 45.38
CA GLY A 183 13.06 27.94 46.54
C GLY A 183 11.98 28.49 47.45
N LYS A 184 11.77 27.83 48.57
CA LYS A 184 11.04 28.41 49.71
C LYS A 184 11.86 29.57 50.21
N LYS A 185 11.40 30.80 49.95
CA LYS A 185 11.84 32.02 50.63
C LYS A 185 11.46 31.93 52.10
N PRO A 186 12.39 32.09 53.07
CA PRO A 186 12.03 32.14 54.48
C PRO A 186 11.30 33.44 54.75
N ILE A 187 10.09 33.32 55.31
CA ILE A 187 9.35 34.47 55.86
C ILE A 187 10.00 34.83 57.20
N ASN A 188 10.74 35.92 57.22
CA ASN A 188 11.18 36.55 58.45
C ASN A 188 9.97 37.14 59.19
N GLY A 189 9.57 36.46 60.26
CA GLY A 189 8.61 37.00 61.23
C GLY A 189 9.31 38.09 62.06
N GLY A 190 8.94 39.34 61.78
CA GLY A 190 9.22 40.43 62.67
C GLY A 190 8.20 40.51 63.74
N THR A 191 8.57 40.29 64.96
CA THR A 191 7.84 40.62 66.17
C THR A 191 7.78 42.14 66.37
N PRO A 192 6.63 42.73 66.68
CA PRO A 192 6.59 44.06 67.27
C PRO A 192 6.56 43.94 68.79
N ASN A 193 7.61 44.45 69.43
CA ASN A 193 7.62 44.77 70.86
C ASN A 193 6.74 46.02 71.15
N GLY A 194 5.95 45.92 72.13
CA GLY A 194 5.83 46.62 73.39
C GLY A 194 5.29 48.02 73.38
N LYS A 195 4.40 48.22 74.00
CA LYS A 195 3.96 48.99 75.23
C LYS A 195 2.49 49.15 75.25
#